data_80d8c987685a22f7a0e742706684cfb3
#
_entry.id   80d8c987685a22f7a0e742706684cfb3
#
_cell.length_a   1.000
_cell.length_b   1.000
_cell.length_c   1.000
_cell.angle_alpha   90.00
_cell.angle_beta   90.00
_cell.angle_gamma   90.00
#
_symmetry.space_group_name_H-M   'P 1'
#
loop_
_entity.id
_entity.type
_entity.pdbx_description
1 polymer ?
#
loop_
_entity_poly.entity_id
_entity_poly.type
_entity_poly.pdbx_seq_one_letter_code
_entity_poly.pdbx_strand_id
1 'polypeptide(L)'
;MKFPMFKKETTDKKYHEDPFRAVNFPIEKDGIMRCPNGKRFYLQYRKNVKGNKYGRQEEVYQCEDCSGCPYAEQCKKTDKNRTVRINRELTAMHQEVIENLESIQGALLRMNRSIQAEGTFGIIKNDRWYKRIVRRGIKSVLLEVFLVSVMK
;
A
#
# COMPACT_ATOMS: atom_id res chain seq x y z
N MET A 1 -2.71 3.70 13.26
CA MET A 1 -2.73 2.57 12.29
C MET A 1 -1.46 2.67 11.46
N LYS A 2 -0.56 1.70 11.55
CA LYS A 2 0.67 1.69 10.72
C LYS A 2 0.30 1.07 9.37
N PHE A 3 0.54 1.78 8.29
CA PHE A 3 0.44 1.22 6.94
C PHE A 3 1.80 0.63 6.54
N PRO A 4 2.04 -0.67 6.78
CA PRO A 4 3.36 -1.27 6.56
C PRO A 4 3.79 -1.25 5.09
N MET A 5 2.84 -1.27 4.15
CA MET A 5 3.10 -1.15 2.72
C MET A 5 3.67 0.22 2.35
N PHE A 6 3.05 1.30 2.82
CA PHE A 6 3.53 2.67 2.57
C PHE A 6 4.96 2.88 3.08
N LYS A 7 5.26 2.39 4.29
CA LYS A 7 6.61 2.50 4.83
C LYS A 7 7.65 1.75 3.99
N LYS A 8 7.31 0.58 3.44
CA LYS A 8 8.22 -0.16 2.55
C LYS A 8 8.43 0.54 1.22
N GLU A 9 7.38 1.10 0.62
CA GLU A 9 7.49 1.82 -0.66
C GLU A 9 8.33 3.10 -0.54
N THR A 10 8.25 3.83 0.59
CA THR A 10 8.90 5.12 0.74
C THR A 10 10.26 5.08 1.46
N THR A 11 10.51 4.08 2.30
CA THR A 11 11.72 4.04 3.15
C THR A 11 12.66 2.90 2.79
N ASP A 12 12.15 1.81 2.23
CA ASP A 12 12.95 0.63 1.85
C ASP A 12 13.30 0.71 0.37
N LYS A 13 14.44 1.37 0.08
CA LYS A 13 14.95 1.55 -1.27
C LYS A 13 15.14 0.20 -1.99
N LYS A 14 15.64 -0.81 -1.29
CA LYS A 14 15.84 -2.15 -1.85
C LYS A 14 14.53 -2.80 -2.28
N TYR A 15 13.47 -2.57 -1.54
CA TYR A 15 12.14 -3.07 -1.89
C TYR A 15 11.52 -2.29 -3.06
N HIS A 16 11.69 -0.96 -3.06
CA HIS A 16 11.14 -0.10 -4.12
C HIS A 16 11.81 -0.36 -5.48
N GLU A 17 13.14 -0.49 -5.49
CA GLU A 17 13.94 -0.66 -6.70
C GLU A 17 14.11 -2.13 -7.13
N ASP A 18 13.48 -3.10 -6.45
CA ASP A 18 13.61 -4.52 -6.79
C ASP A 18 13.12 -4.79 -8.23
N PRO A 19 14.01 -5.18 -9.16
CA PRO A 19 13.67 -5.40 -10.56
C PRO A 19 12.72 -6.58 -10.78
N PHE A 20 12.56 -7.47 -9.79
CA PHE A 20 11.68 -8.63 -9.89
C PHE A 20 10.25 -8.36 -9.41
N ARG A 21 9.95 -7.15 -8.96
CA ARG A 21 8.58 -6.73 -8.67
C ARG A 21 7.82 -6.45 -9.96
N ALA A 22 6.62 -7.01 -10.09
CA ALA A 22 5.78 -6.84 -11.27
C ALA A 22 5.43 -5.36 -11.57
N VAL A 23 5.37 -4.51 -10.54
CA VAL A 23 5.14 -3.07 -10.67
C VAL A 23 6.29 -2.36 -11.40
N ASN A 24 7.52 -2.87 -11.22
CA ASN A 24 8.73 -2.29 -11.82
C ASN A 24 9.04 -2.86 -13.22
N PHE A 25 8.21 -3.76 -13.73
CA PHE A 25 8.44 -4.29 -15.07
C PHE A 25 8.16 -3.22 -16.13
N PRO A 26 9.11 -2.98 -17.05
CA PRO A 26 8.93 -2.00 -18.10
C PRO A 26 7.76 -2.39 -19.00
N ILE A 27 6.94 -1.41 -19.35
CA ILE A 27 5.84 -1.54 -20.29
C ILE A 27 6.26 -0.82 -21.57
N GLU A 28 6.28 -1.52 -22.69
CA GLU A 28 6.58 -0.93 -23.98
C GLU A 28 5.43 -0.05 -24.50
N LYS A 29 5.71 0.70 -25.58
CA LYS A 29 4.71 1.58 -26.20
C LYS A 29 3.47 0.84 -26.71
N ASP A 30 3.64 -0.43 -27.04
CA ASP A 30 2.56 -1.36 -27.45
C ASP A 30 1.76 -1.93 -26.27
N GLY A 31 2.08 -1.54 -25.03
CA GLY A 31 1.42 -1.99 -23.82
C GLY A 31 1.88 -3.37 -23.32
N ILE A 32 2.87 -3.96 -23.95
CA ILE A 32 3.41 -5.27 -23.54
C ILE A 32 4.41 -5.08 -22.39
N MET A 33 4.19 -5.82 -21.32
CA MET A 33 5.09 -5.85 -20.17
C MET A 33 6.24 -6.83 -20.41
N ARG A 34 7.46 -6.44 -20.03
CA ARG A 34 8.65 -7.30 -20.11
C ARG A 34 9.23 -7.62 -18.75
N CYS A 35 9.81 -8.80 -18.63
CA CYS A 35 10.58 -9.17 -17.44
C CYS A 35 12.00 -8.57 -17.50
N PRO A 36 12.77 -8.61 -16.40
CA PRO A 36 14.16 -8.15 -16.38
C PRO A 36 15.09 -8.85 -17.39
N ASN A 37 14.72 -10.04 -17.84
CA ASN A 37 15.43 -10.78 -18.90
C ASN A 37 14.90 -10.47 -20.32
N GLY A 38 14.07 -9.44 -20.51
CA GLY A 38 13.55 -9.03 -21.81
C GLY A 38 12.41 -9.88 -22.38
N LYS A 39 11.99 -10.96 -21.72
CA LYS A 39 10.89 -11.82 -22.17
C LYS A 39 9.55 -11.14 -21.96
N ARG A 40 8.58 -11.41 -22.85
CA ARG A 40 7.26 -10.80 -22.85
C ARG A 40 6.30 -11.48 -21.88
N PHE A 41 5.38 -10.69 -21.33
CA PHE A 41 4.25 -11.17 -20.56
C PHE A 41 2.97 -10.99 -21.36
N TYR A 42 2.21 -12.06 -21.50
CA TYR A 42 0.93 -12.06 -22.20
C TYR A 42 -0.22 -12.13 -21.22
N LEU A 43 -1.25 -11.33 -21.46
CA LEU A 43 -2.50 -11.38 -20.69
C LEU A 43 -3.18 -12.74 -20.94
N GLN A 44 -3.37 -13.51 -19.89
CA GLN A 44 -4.06 -14.79 -19.93
C GLN A 44 -5.57 -14.62 -19.74
N TYR A 45 -5.93 -13.94 -18.66
CA TYR A 45 -7.34 -13.67 -18.33
C TYR A 45 -7.47 -12.57 -17.30
N ARG A 46 -8.68 -12.07 -17.16
CA ARG A 46 -9.10 -11.17 -16.09
C ARG A 46 -9.98 -11.93 -15.10
N LYS A 47 -9.80 -11.67 -13.82
CA LYS A 47 -10.63 -12.29 -12.78
C LYS A 47 -11.08 -11.27 -11.75
N ASN A 48 -12.26 -11.52 -11.20
CA ASN A 48 -12.76 -10.79 -10.06
C ASN A 48 -12.04 -11.22 -8.78
N VAL A 49 -11.68 -10.28 -7.92
CA VAL A 49 -11.08 -10.57 -6.62
C VAL A 49 -12.16 -11.07 -5.66
N LYS A 50 -11.97 -12.29 -5.15
CA LYS A 50 -12.91 -12.89 -4.19
C LYS A 50 -13.05 -12.01 -2.93
N GLY A 51 -14.27 -11.88 -2.44
CA GLY A 51 -14.58 -11.10 -1.23
C GLY A 51 -14.54 -9.57 -1.41
N ASN A 52 -14.36 -9.08 -2.63
CA ASN A 52 -14.42 -7.64 -2.91
C ASN A 52 -15.85 -7.22 -3.28
N LYS A 53 -16.39 -6.30 -2.48
CA LYS A 53 -17.75 -5.74 -2.70
C LYS A 53 -17.79 -4.68 -3.81
N TYR A 54 -16.63 -4.20 -4.28
CA TYR A 54 -16.50 -3.07 -5.22
C TYR A 54 -16.16 -3.49 -6.65
N GLY A 55 -16.31 -4.77 -7.00
CA GLY A 55 -16.08 -5.26 -8.35
C GLY A 55 -14.62 -5.22 -8.83
N ARG A 56 -13.64 -5.18 -7.91
CA ARG A 56 -12.22 -5.12 -8.27
C ARG A 56 -11.81 -6.32 -9.14
N GLN A 57 -11.15 -6.02 -10.25
CA GLN A 57 -10.61 -7.01 -11.17
C GLN A 57 -9.08 -7.02 -11.12
N GLU A 58 -8.49 -8.17 -11.34
CA GLU A 58 -7.06 -8.36 -11.54
C GLU A 58 -6.81 -8.96 -12.92
N GLU A 59 -5.84 -8.42 -13.61
CA GLU A 59 -5.29 -8.95 -14.84
C GLU A 59 -4.18 -9.95 -14.49
N VAL A 60 -4.26 -11.14 -15.08
CA VAL A 60 -3.28 -12.21 -14.87
C VAL A 60 -2.44 -12.33 -16.12
N TYR A 61 -1.16 -12.04 -15.97
CA TYR A 61 -0.17 -12.15 -17.05
C TYR A 61 0.75 -13.33 -16.79
N GLN A 62 1.19 -13.98 -17.88
CA GLN A 62 2.16 -15.07 -17.82
C GLN A 62 3.33 -14.78 -18.77
N CYS A 63 4.54 -15.03 -18.29
CA CYS A 63 5.75 -14.95 -19.10
C CYS A 63 5.71 -16.00 -20.20
N GLU A 64 6.16 -15.65 -21.40
CA GLU A 64 6.18 -16.55 -22.57
C GLU A 64 7.03 -17.79 -22.31
N ASP A 65 8.23 -17.60 -21.79
CA ASP A 65 9.16 -18.69 -21.49
C ASP A 65 10.12 -18.29 -20.37
N CYS A 66 10.21 -19.14 -19.36
CA CYS A 66 11.14 -19.01 -18.24
C CYS A 66 12.17 -20.15 -18.19
N SER A 67 12.27 -20.96 -19.25
CA SER A 67 13.24 -22.05 -19.34
C SER A 67 14.65 -21.48 -19.48
N GLY A 68 15.62 -22.02 -18.72
CA GLY A 68 17.00 -21.57 -18.77
C GLY A 68 17.23 -20.10 -18.39
N CYS A 69 16.29 -19.46 -17.74
CA CYS A 69 16.42 -18.06 -17.32
C CYS A 69 17.47 -17.93 -16.20
N PRO A 70 18.50 -17.08 -16.33
CA PRO A 70 19.53 -16.89 -15.31
C PRO A 70 18.98 -16.34 -13.98
N TYR A 71 17.83 -15.68 -14.04
CA TYR A 71 17.16 -15.09 -12.87
C TYR A 71 16.04 -15.98 -12.30
N ALA A 72 15.96 -17.25 -12.71
CA ALA A 72 14.85 -18.12 -12.33
C ALA A 72 14.65 -18.22 -10.82
N GLU A 73 15.74 -18.44 -10.07
CA GLU A 73 15.71 -18.59 -8.60
C GLU A 73 15.19 -17.34 -7.85
N GLN A 74 15.54 -16.15 -8.35
CA GLN A 74 15.10 -14.88 -7.74
C GLN A 74 13.71 -14.47 -8.21
N CYS A 75 13.36 -14.84 -9.43
CA CYS A 75 12.16 -14.38 -10.12
C CYS A 75 10.94 -15.28 -9.90
N LYS A 76 11.10 -16.60 -9.87
CA LYS A 76 10.00 -17.57 -9.72
C LYS A 76 10.25 -18.56 -8.59
N LYS A 77 9.15 -19.00 -7.97
CA LYS A 77 9.18 -19.99 -6.87
C LYS A 77 8.74 -21.39 -7.32
N THR A 78 8.40 -21.57 -8.58
CA THR A 78 7.85 -22.80 -9.13
C THR A 78 8.52 -23.09 -10.49
N ASP A 79 8.49 -24.32 -10.95
CA ASP A 79 9.07 -24.72 -12.26
C ASP A 79 8.30 -24.16 -13.44
N LYS A 80 7.06 -23.73 -13.24
CA LYS A 80 6.21 -23.13 -14.29
C LYS A 80 6.67 -21.73 -14.65
N ASN A 81 6.23 -21.26 -15.83
CA ASN A 81 6.43 -19.88 -16.24
C ASN A 81 5.85 -18.91 -15.22
N ARG A 82 6.57 -17.80 -14.96
CA ARG A 82 6.16 -16.80 -13.99
C ARG A 82 4.81 -16.21 -14.35
N THR A 83 3.91 -16.17 -13.37
CA THR A 83 2.62 -15.49 -13.47
C THR A 83 2.59 -14.30 -12.54
N VAL A 84 2.14 -13.15 -13.02
CA VAL A 84 1.94 -11.93 -12.23
C VAL A 84 0.50 -11.48 -12.30
N ARG A 85 0.03 -10.87 -11.22
CA ARG A 85 -1.33 -10.32 -11.11
C ARG A 85 -1.22 -8.83 -10.90
N ILE A 86 -1.87 -8.06 -11.74
CA ILE A 86 -1.80 -6.61 -11.72
C ILE A 86 -3.22 -6.05 -11.75
N ASN A 87 -3.45 -5.05 -10.92
CA ASN A 87 -4.57 -4.14 -11.05
C ASN A 87 -4.00 -2.77 -11.39
N ARG A 88 -4.08 -2.38 -12.66
CA ARG A 88 -3.47 -1.14 -13.15
C ARG A 88 -4.07 0.10 -12.49
N GLU A 89 -5.38 0.12 -12.30
CA GLU A 89 -6.09 1.22 -11.65
C GLU A 89 -5.62 1.40 -10.19
N LEU A 90 -5.58 0.32 -9.41
CA LEU A 90 -5.10 0.37 -8.04
C LEU A 90 -3.62 0.76 -7.96
N THR A 91 -2.80 0.30 -8.89
CA THR A 91 -1.38 0.65 -8.96
C THR A 91 -1.20 2.14 -9.24
N ALA A 92 -1.96 2.71 -10.19
CA ALA A 92 -1.94 4.13 -10.50
C ALA A 92 -2.39 4.98 -9.30
N MET A 93 -3.47 4.59 -8.63
CA MET A 93 -3.94 5.26 -7.40
C MET A 93 -2.90 5.21 -6.28
N HIS A 94 -2.20 4.08 -6.12
CA HIS A 94 -1.13 3.97 -5.12
C HIS A 94 0.04 4.90 -5.44
N GLN A 95 0.41 5.00 -6.71
CA GLN A 95 1.48 5.90 -7.15
C GLN A 95 1.10 7.36 -6.89
N GLU A 96 -0.10 7.75 -7.26
CA GLU A 96 -0.61 9.10 -6.99
C GLU A 96 -0.61 9.45 -5.50
N VAL A 97 -1.01 8.50 -4.64
CA VAL A 97 -0.97 8.69 -3.18
C VAL A 97 0.46 8.87 -2.68
N ILE A 98 1.41 8.10 -3.19
CA ILE A 98 2.83 8.23 -2.81
C ILE A 98 3.35 9.61 -3.22
N GLU A 99 3.14 10.03 -4.47
CA GLU A 99 3.55 11.32 -4.99
C GLU A 99 2.96 12.49 -4.18
N ASN A 100 1.66 12.43 -3.88
CA ASN A 100 0.99 13.42 -3.04
C ASN A 100 1.58 13.49 -1.64
N LEU A 101 1.90 12.34 -1.03
CA LEU A 101 2.46 12.29 0.32
C LEU A 101 3.94 12.72 0.37
N GLU A 102 4.69 12.53 -0.70
CA GLU A 102 6.09 12.97 -0.82
C GLU A 102 6.21 14.43 -1.23
N SER A 103 5.14 15.03 -1.74
CA SER A 103 5.11 16.46 -2.05
C SER A 103 5.36 17.32 -0.80
N ILE A 104 5.88 18.54 -1.00
CA ILE A 104 6.12 19.52 0.09
C ILE A 104 4.82 19.75 0.87
N GLN A 105 3.71 19.94 0.16
CA GLN A 105 2.40 20.13 0.79
C GLN A 105 1.93 18.91 1.57
N GLY A 106 2.09 17.71 1.03
CA GLY A 106 1.76 16.47 1.73
C GLY A 106 2.59 16.24 2.98
N ALA A 107 3.87 16.60 2.95
CA ALA A 107 4.74 16.57 4.12
C ALA A 107 4.28 17.56 5.21
N LEU A 108 3.93 18.80 4.84
CA LEU A 108 3.40 19.81 5.75
C LEU A 108 2.06 19.39 6.36
N LEU A 109 1.15 18.84 5.55
CA LEU A 109 -0.14 18.36 6.06
C LEU A 109 0.03 17.19 7.05
N ARG A 110 0.94 16.27 6.79
CA ARG A 110 1.27 15.18 7.73
C ARG A 110 1.85 15.71 9.04
N MET A 111 2.77 16.67 8.95
CA MET A 111 3.37 17.32 10.11
C MET A 111 2.30 18.06 10.94
N ASN A 112 1.46 18.87 10.31
CA ASN A 112 0.40 19.60 10.98
C ASN A 112 -0.61 18.66 11.66
N ARG A 113 -0.99 17.57 10.99
CA ARG A 113 -1.86 16.55 11.58
C ARG A 113 -1.24 15.90 12.82
N SER A 114 0.06 15.60 12.77
CA SER A 114 0.79 15.04 13.92
C SER A 114 0.78 16.02 15.09
N ILE A 115 1.13 17.28 14.85
CA ILE A 115 1.15 18.34 15.88
C ILE A 115 -0.23 18.53 16.51
N GLN A 116 -1.29 18.60 15.69
CA GLN A 116 -2.66 18.76 16.19
C GLN A 116 -3.11 17.54 17.00
N ALA A 117 -2.84 16.34 16.53
CA ALA A 117 -3.19 15.11 17.24
C ALA A 117 -2.42 15.00 18.57
N GLU A 118 -1.12 15.23 18.55
CA GLU A 118 -0.28 15.18 19.75
C GLU A 118 -0.67 16.26 20.77
N GLY A 119 -0.94 17.49 20.30
CA GLY A 119 -1.43 18.57 21.16
C GLY A 119 -2.74 18.21 21.84
N THR A 120 -3.72 17.74 21.09
CA THR A 120 -5.04 17.33 21.65
C THR A 120 -4.90 16.16 22.63
N PHE A 121 -4.13 15.13 22.27
CA PHE A 121 -3.88 14.00 23.17
C PHE A 121 -3.02 14.39 24.37
N GLY A 122 -2.10 15.34 24.22
CA GLY A 122 -1.30 15.88 25.31
C GLY A 122 -2.17 16.55 26.37
N ILE A 123 -3.09 17.43 25.96
CA ILE A 123 -4.05 18.08 26.84
C ILE A 123 -4.91 17.05 27.60
N ILE A 124 -5.44 16.06 26.87
CA ILE A 124 -6.28 15.01 27.47
C ILE A 124 -5.49 14.19 28.50
N LYS A 125 -4.28 13.80 28.19
CA LYS A 125 -3.46 12.91 29.02
C LYS A 125 -2.78 13.65 30.19
N ASN A 126 -2.23 14.83 29.93
CA ASN A 126 -1.40 15.54 30.90
C ASN A 126 -2.24 16.52 31.77
N ASP A 127 -3.07 17.33 31.13
CA ASP A 127 -3.81 18.36 31.87
C ASP A 127 -5.05 17.80 32.57
N ARG A 128 -5.65 16.74 31.97
CA ARG A 128 -6.85 16.09 32.50
C ARG A 128 -6.61 14.74 33.15
N TRP A 129 -5.35 14.31 33.26
CA TRP A 129 -4.95 13.05 33.90
C TRP A 129 -5.65 11.81 33.34
N TYR A 130 -6.20 11.91 32.12
CA TYR A 130 -6.97 10.85 31.48
C TYR A 130 -6.04 9.86 30.77
N LYS A 131 -5.59 8.84 31.49
CA LYS A 131 -4.56 7.91 30.99
C LYS A 131 -5.10 6.79 30.11
N ARG A 132 -6.35 6.39 30.24
CA ARG A 132 -6.95 5.28 29.48
C ARG A 132 -8.48 5.35 29.48
N ILE A 133 -9.10 4.82 28.43
CA ILE A 133 -10.53 4.56 28.35
C ILE A 133 -10.89 3.39 29.29
N VAL A 134 -11.82 3.59 30.18
CA VAL A 134 -12.23 2.59 31.18
C VAL A 134 -13.52 1.89 30.77
N ARG A 135 -14.40 2.58 30.05
CA ARG A 135 -15.70 2.06 29.64
C ARG A 135 -15.60 1.16 28.44
N ARG A 136 -16.59 0.24 28.30
CA ARG A 136 -16.70 -0.69 27.17
C ARG A 136 -17.97 -0.41 26.38
N GLY A 137 -17.94 -0.66 25.07
CA GLY A 137 -19.06 -0.42 24.14
C GLY A 137 -19.04 1.00 23.57
N ILE A 138 -19.40 1.12 22.29
CA ILE A 138 -19.28 2.36 21.51
C ILE A 138 -19.96 3.54 22.18
N LYS A 139 -21.20 3.39 22.63
CA LYS A 139 -21.97 4.48 23.26
C LYS A 139 -21.32 4.99 24.56
N SER A 140 -20.86 4.07 25.40
CA SER A 140 -20.24 4.43 26.68
C SER A 140 -18.85 5.04 26.49
N VAL A 141 -18.08 4.57 25.51
CA VAL A 141 -16.78 5.15 25.14
C VAL A 141 -16.95 6.56 24.56
N LEU A 142 -17.93 6.76 23.68
CA LEU A 142 -18.23 8.11 23.14
C LEU A 142 -18.64 9.09 24.22
N LEU A 143 -19.48 8.69 25.16
CA LEU A 143 -19.86 9.53 26.31
C LEU A 143 -18.65 9.87 27.17
N GLU A 144 -17.78 8.89 27.46
CA GLU A 144 -16.57 9.09 28.25
C GLU A 144 -15.61 10.08 27.57
N VAL A 145 -15.35 9.91 26.28
CA VAL A 145 -14.50 10.83 25.50
C VAL A 145 -15.13 12.24 25.44
N PHE A 146 -16.43 12.33 25.24
CA PHE A 146 -17.14 13.62 25.26
C PHE A 146 -17.00 14.33 26.61
N LEU A 147 -17.26 13.64 27.71
CA LEU A 147 -17.11 14.22 29.06
C LEU A 147 -15.68 14.72 29.31
N VAL A 148 -14.67 13.91 28.94
CA VAL A 148 -13.26 14.32 29.11
C VAL A 148 -12.91 15.51 28.21
N SER A 149 -13.54 15.65 27.04
CA SER A 149 -13.27 16.78 26.13
C SER A 149 -13.92 18.09 26.58
N VAL A 150 -15.04 18.03 27.29
CA VAL A 150 -15.82 19.21 27.72
C VAL A 150 -15.45 19.70 29.12
N MET A 151 -14.93 18.84 29.99
CA MET A 151 -14.49 19.24 31.33
C MET A 151 -13.33 20.24 31.23
N LYS A 152 -13.56 21.45 31.69
CA LYS A 152 -12.54 22.50 31.86
C LYS A 152 -11.80 22.32 33.16
#